data_3a24d26d838657e2393040baf348c110
#
_entry.id   3a24d26d838657e2393040baf348c110
#
_cell.length_a   1.000
_cell.length_b   1.000
_cell.length_c   1.000
_cell.angle_alpha   90.00
_cell.angle_beta   90.00
_cell.angle_gamma   90.00
#
_symmetry.space_group_name_H-M   'P 1'
#
loop_
_entity.id
_entity.type
_entity.pdbx_description
1 polymer ?
#
loop_
_entity_poly.entity_id
_entity_poly.type
_entity_poly.pdbx_seq_one_letter_code
_entity_poly.pdbx_strand_id
1 'polypeptide(L)'
;MVAIIQLSRMECEMIELTVLSNLVFNDEYYRRVYPYIKSEYFDDQGVKKIFTAYSEYVDEYNYAPSVEALKICIDKRKDMNEDSYKQVMSTVDNLKRDEDTNTDWLVSETEKFCQDKDLFNTIRKAILVIDGEEKEIDKGALPQMLTDSLGISFDTSIGHDYLEDYADRYDFYHKKEERIPFDIDILNKITKGGLPRKSMTVLLATTGGGKSLVKCHAAASALMMGKNVVYITMEMAEERISERIDANMMGIRVDEIKDMDKDTYAKRMDRITSKTTGKLIVKEYPTGSAHAGHFRHLLNELKMKRNFKPDIIMIDYLNICASSRIKGAAAANSYTLVKSIAEEIRGLAMEFDCAVITSSQFNRDGYGNSDVDLTNTSESMGITHTADCILGIITDEELDSLGQIMLKQLKNRWGDISWYRRFVVGIDRAKMSIFDLEDSAQAGIQQGQSTANNTPVKAVTRAGVDDPIFDKTTFSNPKNGKKSLFGAGGIT
;
A
#
# COMPACT_ATOMS: atom_id res chain seq x y z
N MET A 1 19.91 13.38 -35.07
CA MET A 1 18.61 12.68 -35.11
C MET A 1 18.67 11.37 -35.91
N VAL A 2 19.06 11.35 -37.18
CA VAL A 2 19.18 10.12 -38.00
C VAL A 2 20.13 9.07 -37.41
N ALA A 3 21.30 9.44 -36.88
CA ALA A 3 22.25 8.54 -36.24
C ALA A 3 21.72 7.92 -34.92
N ILE A 4 20.92 8.66 -34.13
CA ILE A 4 20.30 8.17 -32.88
C ILE A 4 19.21 7.14 -33.24
N ILE A 5 18.43 7.39 -34.29
CA ILE A 5 17.39 6.46 -34.78
C ILE A 5 18.01 5.18 -35.34
N GLN A 6 19.16 5.26 -36.04
CA GLN A 6 19.86 4.09 -36.51
C GLN A 6 20.50 3.25 -35.40
N LEU A 7 21.08 3.88 -34.37
CA LEU A 7 21.61 3.17 -33.19
C LEU A 7 20.50 2.44 -32.43
N SER A 8 19.37 3.10 -32.17
CA SER A 8 18.21 2.47 -31.48
C SER A 8 17.61 1.30 -32.28
N ARG A 9 17.67 1.35 -33.61
CA ARG A 9 17.21 0.27 -34.50
C ARG A 9 18.13 -0.93 -34.46
N MET A 10 19.47 -0.73 -34.49
CA MET A 10 20.44 -1.81 -34.36
C MET A 10 20.39 -2.49 -33.00
N GLU A 11 20.20 -1.74 -31.92
CA GLU A 11 19.99 -2.28 -30.57
C GLU A 11 18.71 -3.13 -30.50
N CYS A 12 17.63 -2.68 -31.14
CA CYS A 12 16.36 -3.39 -31.20
C CYS A 12 16.50 -4.72 -32.00
N GLU A 13 17.14 -4.71 -33.12
CA GLU A 13 17.41 -5.93 -33.95
C GLU A 13 18.28 -6.95 -33.20
N MET A 14 19.27 -6.49 -32.40
CA MET A 14 20.12 -7.37 -31.61
C MET A 14 19.32 -8.05 -30.48
N ILE A 15 18.45 -7.30 -29.75
CA ILE A 15 17.69 -7.91 -28.66
C ILE A 15 16.67 -8.92 -29.20
N GLU A 16 16.00 -8.65 -30.31
CA GLU A 16 15.04 -9.57 -30.93
C GLU A 16 15.67 -10.95 -31.27
N LEU A 17 16.85 -10.95 -31.86
CA LEU A 17 17.58 -12.18 -32.17
C LEU A 17 18.08 -12.90 -30.92
N THR A 18 18.54 -12.14 -29.90
CA THR A 18 18.99 -12.71 -28.63
C THR A 18 17.84 -13.37 -27.89
N VAL A 19 16.68 -12.72 -27.86
CA VAL A 19 15.44 -13.27 -27.28
C VAL A 19 15.05 -14.55 -27.99
N LEU A 20 14.99 -14.55 -29.32
CA LEU A 20 14.61 -15.71 -30.10
C LEU A 20 15.62 -16.89 -29.92
N SER A 21 16.93 -16.60 -29.91
CA SER A 21 17.94 -17.63 -29.65
C SER A 21 17.77 -18.27 -28.27
N ASN A 22 17.55 -17.46 -27.24
CA ASN A 22 17.40 -17.99 -25.89
C ASN A 22 16.05 -18.73 -25.69
N LEU A 23 14.99 -18.36 -26.38
CA LEU A 23 13.75 -19.13 -26.39
C LEU A 23 13.94 -20.55 -26.95
N VAL A 24 14.84 -20.72 -27.95
CA VAL A 24 15.11 -22.01 -28.58
C VAL A 24 16.08 -22.85 -27.74
N PHE A 25 17.12 -22.23 -27.13
CA PHE A 25 18.24 -22.96 -26.55
C PHE A 25 18.31 -22.96 -25.02
N ASN A 26 17.49 -22.18 -24.35
CA ASN A 26 17.53 -22.04 -22.89
C ASN A 26 16.14 -22.31 -22.28
N ASP A 27 15.96 -23.51 -21.72
CA ASP A 27 14.70 -23.95 -21.11
C ASP A 27 14.26 -23.11 -19.92
N GLU A 28 15.22 -22.63 -19.10
CA GLU A 28 14.91 -21.76 -17.96
C GLU A 28 14.38 -20.42 -18.43
N TYR A 29 15.06 -19.82 -19.41
CA TYR A 29 14.64 -18.57 -20.03
C TYR A 29 13.27 -18.73 -20.71
N TYR A 30 13.06 -19.79 -21.49
CA TYR A 30 11.81 -20.09 -22.15
C TYR A 30 10.62 -20.09 -21.17
N ARG A 31 10.75 -20.82 -20.06
CA ARG A 31 9.65 -20.92 -19.05
C ARG A 31 9.32 -19.60 -18.39
N ARG A 32 10.31 -18.72 -18.21
CA ARG A 32 10.15 -17.42 -17.53
C ARG A 32 9.62 -16.34 -18.46
N VAL A 33 9.89 -16.43 -19.75
CA VAL A 33 9.72 -15.32 -20.70
C VAL A 33 8.61 -15.58 -21.71
N TYR A 34 8.46 -16.81 -22.22
CA TYR A 34 7.49 -17.14 -23.27
C TYR A 34 6.05 -16.70 -22.97
N PRO A 35 5.50 -16.85 -21.75
CA PRO A 35 4.13 -16.46 -21.46
C PRO A 35 3.81 -14.98 -21.69
N TYR A 36 4.82 -14.13 -21.78
CA TYR A 36 4.69 -12.68 -21.86
C TYR A 36 5.06 -12.10 -23.22
N ILE A 37 5.68 -12.88 -24.09
CA ILE A 37 6.09 -12.42 -25.44
C ILE A 37 4.95 -12.61 -26.43
N LYS A 38 4.76 -11.60 -27.27
CA LYS A 38 3.80 -11.61 -28.37
C LYS A 38 4.52 -11.39 -29.69
N SER A 39 3.99 -11.99 -30.78
CA SER A 39 4.54 -11.81 -32.12
C SER A 39 4.56 -10.35 -32.60
N GLU A 40 3.67 -9.52 -32.07
CA GLU A 40 3.57 -8.09 -32.38
C GLU A 40 4.68 -7.23 -31.76
N TYR A 41 5.52 -7.79 -30.88
CA TYR A 41 6.66 -7.09 -30.29
C TYR A 41 7.89 -7.07 -31.20
N PHE A 42 7.95 -7.97 -32.19
CA PHE A 42 9.02 -8.05 -33.15
C PHE A 42 8.79 -7.13 -34.34
N ASP A 43 9.74 -6.22 -34.61
CA ASP A 43 9.69 -5.30 -35.75
C ASP A 43 10.23 -5.96 -37.00
N ASP A 44 11.29 -6.83 -36.89
CA ASP A 44 11.83 -7.57 -38.02
C ASP A 44 10.81 -8.62 -38.49
N GLN A 45 10.43 -8.52 -39.76
CA GLN A 45 9.43 -9.39 -40.35
C GLN A 45 9.89 -10.86 -40.45
N GLY A 46 11.17 -11.11 -40.57
CA GLY A 46 11.74 -12.44 -40.53
C GLY A 46 11.65 -13.07 -39.14
N VAL A 47 12.11 -12.33 -38.12
CA VAL A 47 12.07 -12.74 -36.72
C VAL A 47 10.63 -12.93 -36.27
N LYS A 48 9.72 -12.05 -36.65
CA LYS A 48 8.28 -12.17 -36.38
C LYS A 48 7.67 -13.46 -36.94
N LYS A 49 8.00 -13.83 -38.17
CA LYS A 49 7.53 -15.08 -38.79
C LYS A 49 8.11 -16.31 -38.10
N ILE A 50 9.38 -16.27 -37.70
CA ILE A 50 10.02 -17.35 -36.94
C ILE A 50 9.33 -17.51 -35.59
N PHE A 51 9.12 -16.42 -34.88
CA PHE A 51 8.42 -16.47 -33.57
C PHE A 51 6.97 -16.95 -33.70
N THR A 52 6.26 -16.58 -34.77
CA THR A 52 4.90 -17.09 -35.03
C THR A 52 4.91 -18.59 -35.23
N ALA A 53 5.85 -19.14 -36.01
CA ALA A 53 6.00 -20.58 -36.18
C ALA A 53 6.41 -21.29 -34.88
N TYR A 54 7.24 -20.63 -34.07
CA TYR A 54 7.65 -21.06 -32.75
C TYR A 54 6.44 -21.15 -31.79
N SER A 55 5.61 -20.10 -31.71
CA SER A 55 4.43 -20.06 -30.83
C SER A 55 3.38 -21.08 -31.24
N GLU A 56 3.10 -21.26 -32.55
CA GLU A 56 2.21 -22.30 -33.04
C GLU A 56 2.66 -23.71 -32.61
N TYR A 57 3.96 -23.99 -32.63
CA TYR A 57 4.50 -25.27 -32.15
C TYR A 57 4.34 -25.43 -30.64
N VAL A 58 4.65 -24.37 -29.86
CA VAL A 58 4.52 -24.42 -28.40
C VAL A 58 3.06 -24.57 -27.98
N ASP A 59 2.12 -23.92 -28.66
CA ASP A 59 0.68 -24.02 -28.39
C ASP A 59 0.15 -25.45 -28.65
N GLU A 60 0.74 -26.16 -29.65
CA GLU A 60 0.34 -27.53 -29.98
C GLU A 60 0.99 -28.57 -29.06
N TYR A 61 2.28 -28.40 -28.70
CA TYR A 61 3.07 -29.44 -28.02
C TYR A 61 3.45 -29.10 -26.57
N ASN A 62 3.22 -27.86 -26.10
CA ASN A 62 3.56 -27.38 -24.76
C ASN A 62 5.04 -27.44 -24.39
N TYR A 63 5.95 -27.41 -25.37
CA TYR A 63 7.40 -27.30 -25.16
C TYR A 63 8.09 -26.59 -26.34
N ALA A 64 9.29 -26.07 -26.10
CA ALA A 64 10.06 -25.34 -27.10
C ALA A 64 10.51 -26.26 -28.27
N PRO A 65 10.36 -25.84 -29.54
CA PRO A 65 10.87 -26.61 -30.69
C PRO A 65 12.39 -26.62 -30.73
N SER A 66 12.98 -27.73 -31.20
CA SER A 66 14.36 -27.73 -31.62
C SER A 66 14.51 -26.90 -32.92
N VAL A 67 15.77 -26.55 -33.29
CA VAL A 67 16.04 -25.83 -34.55
C VAL A 67 15.50 -26.59 -35.75
N GLU A 68 15.67 -27.92 -35.77
CA GLU A 68 15.18 -28.81 -36.85
C GLU A 68 13.65 -28.81 -36.91
N ALA A 69 12.98 -28.90 -35.74
CA ALA A 69 11.51 -28.86 -35.66
C ALA A 69 11.00 -27.51 -36.19
N LEU A 70 11.66 -26.39 -35.78
CA LEU A 70 11.30 -25.04 -36.19
C LEU A 70 11.46 -24.88 -37.73
N LYS A 71 12.51 -25.39 -38.32
CA LYS A 71 12.71 -25.42 -39.79
C LYS A 71 11.57 -26.16 -40.49
N ILE A 72 11.16 -27.32 -39.98
CA ILE A 72 10.04 -28.10 -40.52
C ILE A 72 8.73 -27.31 -40.43
N CYS A 73 8.48 -26.60 -39.31
CA CYS A 73 7.31 -25.75 -39.17
C CYS A 73 7.30 -24.60 -40.18
N ILE A 74 8.44 -23.94 -40.38
CA ILE A 74 8.59 -22.88 -41.35
C ILE A 74 8.43 -23.40 -42.81
N ASP A 75 8.95 -24.55 -43.15
CA ASP A 75 8.85 -25.16 -44.48
C ASP A 75 7.40 -25.48 -44.88
N LYS A 76 6.54 -25.78 -43.90
CA LYS A 76 5.12 -26.04 -44.13
C LYS A 76 4.29 -24.78 -44.42
N ARG A 77 4.84 -23.60 -44.17
CA ARG A 77 4.11 -22.32 -44.34
C ARG A 77 4.06 -21.92 -45.81
N LYS A 78 2.89 -21.42 -46.22
CA LYS A 78 2.61 -20.97 -47.60
C LYS A 78 2.52 -19.44 -47.72
N ASP A 79 2.73 -18.72 -46.65
CA ASP A 79 2.56 -17.27 -46.54
C ASP A 79 3.86 -16.49 -46.79
N MET A 80 4.90 -17.16 -47.36
CA MET A 80 6.18 -16.55 -47.63
C MET A 80 6.55 -16.65 -49.12
N ASN A 81 7.13 -15.56 -49.66
CA ASN A 81 7.77 -15.61 -50.97
C ASN A 81 9.17 -16.22 -50.84
N GLU A 82 9.79 -16.58 -51.97
CA GLU A 82 11.09 -17.29 -52.02
C GLU A 82 12.21 -16.52 -51.31
N ASP A 83 12.27 -15.19 -51.48
CA ASP A 83 13.30 -14.36 -50.87
C ASP A 83 13.13 -14.27 -49.35
N SER A 84 11.89 -14.07 -48.88
CA SER A 84 11.56 -14.06 -47.43
C SER A 84 11.83 -15.42 -46.79
N TYR A 85 11.53 -16.52 -47.47
CA TYR A 85 11.83 -17.88 -47.02
C TYR A 85 13.33 -18.10 -46.83
N LYS A 86 14.15 -17.71 -47.84
CA LYS A 86 15.62 -17.81 -47.76
C LYS A 86 16.19 -17.00 -46.60
N GLN A 87 15.69 -15.78 -46.39
CA GLN A 87 16.10 -14.92 -45.28
C GLN A 87 15.75 -15.55 -43.94
N VAL A 88 14.51 -16.00 -43.76
CA VAL A 88 14.04 -16.65 -42.54
C VAL A 88 14.86 -17.90 -42.22
N MET A 89 15.08 -18.76 -43.19
CA MET A 89 15.89 -19.98 -43.01
C MET A 89 17.31 -19.65 -42.63
N SER A 90 17.93 -18.66 -43.32
CA SER A 90 19.27 -18.18 -42.95
C SER A 90 19.34 -17.64 -41.54
N THR A 91 18.30 -16.93 -41.06
CA THR A 91 18.22 -16.43 -39.67
C THR A 91 18.14 -17.59 -38.69
N VAL A 92 17.33 -18.63 -38.95
CA VAL A 92 17.23 -19.83 -38.11
C VAL A 92 18.55 -20.60 -38.07
N ASP A 93 19.27 -20.71 -39.21
CA ASP A 93 20.56 -21.37 -39.27
C ASP A 93 21.65 -20.64 -38.45
N ASN A 94 21.50 -19.34 -38.28
CA ASN A 94 22.43 -18.50 -37.55
C ASN A 94 22.08 -18.37 -36.06
N LEU A 95 20.93 -18.92 -35.57
CA LEU A 95 20.62 -18.97 -34.15
C LEU A 95 21.69 -19.78 -33.42
N LYS A 96 22.24 -19.22 -32.38
CA LYS A 96 23.30 -19.84 -31.56
C LYS A 96 22.93 -19.89 -30.11
N ARG A 97 23.34 -20.95 -29.44
CA ARG A 97 23.30 -21.02 -28.00
C ARG A 97 24.24 -19.97 -27.42
N ASP A 98 23.71 -19.14 -26.53
CA ASP A 98 24.47 -18.16 -25.77
C ASP A 98 24.69 -18.72 -24.36
N GLU A 99 25.94 -19.11 -24.06
CA GLU A 99 26.30 -19.68 -22.74
C GLU A 99 26.86 -18.62 -21.80
N ASP A 100 27.21 -17.44 -22.31
CA ASP A 100 27.90 -16.40 -21.55
C ASP A 100 26.93 -15.37 -20.93
N THR A 101 25.73 -15.22 -21.49
CA THR A 101 24.77 -14.23 -21.01
C THR A 101 24.05 -14.70 -19.73
N ASN A 102 24.08 -13.86 -18.69
CA ASN A 102 23.36 -14.12 -17.45
C ASN A 102 21.84 -14.12 -17.69
N THR A 103 21.18 -15.26 -17.39
CA THR A 103 19.74 -15.46 -17.63
C THR A 103 18.89 -14.44 -16.89
N ASP A 104 19.20 -14.08 -15.64
CA ASP A 104 18.40 -13.11 -14.87
C ASP A 104 18.48 -11.71 -15.47
N TRP A 105 19.68 -11.30 -15.91
CA TRP A 105 19.87 -10.05 -16.62
C TRP A 105 19.06 -10.02 -17.91
N LEU A 106 19.13 -11.10 -18.71
CA LEU A 106 18.44 -11.19 -19.99
C LEU A 106 16.91 -11.19 -19.80
N VAL A 107 16.39 -11.87 -18.78
CA VAL A 107 14.97 -11.84 -18.42
C VAL A 107 14.53 -10.40 -18.10
N SER A 108 15.32 -9.67 -17.29
CA SER A 108 15.02 -8.26 -16.96
C SER A 108 15.06 -7.35 -18.19
N GLU A 109 16.03 -7.52 -19.09
CA GLU A 109 16.08 -6.73 -20.33
C GLU A 109 14.94 -7.08 -21.30
N THR A 110 14.54 -8.37 -21.35
CA THR A 110 13.38 -8.79 -22.15
C THR A 110 12.07 -8.26 -21.59
N GLU A 111 11.93 -8.18 -20.27
CA GLU A 111 10.76 -7.54 -19.65
C GLU A 111 10.63 -6.07 -20.07
N LYS A 112 11.72 -5.30 -20.03
CA LYS A 112 11.74 -3.91 -20.52
C LYS A 112 11.39 -3.84 -22.00
N PHE A 113 11.99 -4.72 -22.81
CA PHE A 113 11.68 -4.80 -24.24
C PHE A 113 10.19 -5.04 -24.48
N CYS A 114 9.56 -5.98 -23.78
CA CYS A 114 8.12 -6.24 -23.89
C CYS A 114 7.27 -5.05 -23.43
N GLN A 115 7.64 -4.39 -22.32
CA GLN A 115 6.97 -3.17 -21.82
C GLN A 115 7.04 -2.05 -22.87
N ASP A 116 8.21 -1.78 -23.42
CA ASP A 116 8.41 -0.70 -24.41
C ASP A 116 7.63 -0.97 -25.71
N LYS A 117 7.62 -2.22 -26.17
CA LYS A 117 6.88 -2.62 -27.38
C LYS A 117 5.38 -2.60 -27.19
N ASP A 118 4.87 -3.10 -26.06
CA ASP A 118 3.44 -3.06 -25.75
C ASP A 118 2.95 -1.61 -25.59
N LEU A 119 3.73 -0.78 -24.90
CA LEU A 119 3.44 0.65 -24.74
C LEU A 119 3.40 1.36 -26.12
N PHE A 120 4.38 1.10 -26.98
CA PHE A 120 4.42 1.67 -28.34
C PHE A 120 3.19 1.25 -29.16
N ASN A 121 2.85 -0.04 -29.15
CA ASN A 121 1.69 -0.57 -29.84
C ASN A 121 0.38 -0.01 -29.29
N THR A 122 0.29 0.16 -27.98
CA THR A 122 -0.88 0.76 -27.30
C THR A 122 -1.03 2.24 -27.64
N ILE A 123 0.07 3.01 -27.69
CA ILE A 123 0.04 4.41 -28.14
C ILE A 123 -0.42 4.49 -29.61
N ARG A 124 0.08 3.61 -30.46
CA ARG A 124 -0.35 3.55 -31.86
C ARG A 124 -1.84 3.25 -31.99
N LYS A 125 -2.36 2.26 -31.25
CA LYS A 125 -3.81 1.99 -31.18
C LYS A 125 -4.59 3.18 -30.63
N ALA A 126 -4.07 3.85 -29.60
CA ALA A 126 -4.72 5.03 -29.02
C ALA A 126 -4.87 6.16 -30.05
N ILE A 127 -3.89 6.40 -30.92
CA ILE A 127 -3.97 7.37 -31.99
C ILE A 127 -5.11 7.00 -32.97
N LEU A 128 -5.20 5.74 -33.38
CA LEU A 128 -6.27 5.27 -34.29
C LEU A 128 -7.67 5.41 -33.66
N VAL A 129 -7.80 5.20 -32.34
CA VAL A 129 -9.05 5.41 -31.59
C VAL A 129 -9.42 6.91 -31.54
N ILE A 130 -8.43 7.80 -31.35
CA ILE A 130 -8.63 9.24 -31.29
C ILE A 130 -9.05 9.77 -32.68
N ASP A 131 -8.42 9.28 -33.74
CA ASP A 131 -8.72 9.65 -35.15
C ASP A 131 -10.04 9.04 -35.65
N GLY A 132 -10.62 8.07 -34.91
CA GLY A 132 -11.90 7.43 -35.23
C GLY A 132 -11.80 6.31 -36.27
N GLU A 133 -10.57 5.86 -36.58
CA GLU A 133 -10.32 4.71 -37.46
C GLU A 133 -10.60 3.39 -36.74
N GLU A 134 -10.31 3.32 -35.42
CA GLU A 134 -10.63 2.18 -34.56
C GLU A 134 -11.93 2.47 -33.78
N LYS A 135 -13.00 1.74 -34.11
CA LYS A 135 -14.34 1.96 -33.55
C LYS A 135 -14.75 1.00 -32.46
N GLU A 136 -14.00 -0.10 -32.30
CA GLU A 136 -14.33 -1.13 -31.33
C GLU A 136 -13.85 -0.75 -29.92
N ILE A 137 -12.91 0.18 -29.80
CA ILE A 137 -12.32 0.61 -28.52
C ILE A 137 -12.89 1.98 -28.12
N ASP A 138 -13.49 2.06 -26.95
CA ASP A 138 -13.94 3.32 -26.37
C ASP A 138 -12.76 4.17 -25.89
N LYS A 139 -12.80 5.48 -26.13
CA LYS A 139 -11.75 6.43 -25.67
C LYS A 139 -11.52 6.38 -24.16
N GLY A 140 -12.53 6.03 -23.38
CA GLY A 140 -12.43 5.84 -21.93
C GLY A 140 -11.59 4.62 -21.51
N ALA A 141 -11.32 3.68 -22.42
CA ALA A 141 -10.47 2.52 -22.15
C ALA A 141 -8.96 2.83 -22.28
N LEU A 142 -8.59 3.91 -22.97
CA LEU A 142 -7.19 4.24 -23.27
C LEU A 142 -6.31 4.37 -22.00
N PRO A 143 -6.72 5.03 -20.90
CA PRO A 143 -5.90 5.10 -19.70
C PRO A 143 -5.60 3.72 -19.09
N GLN A 144 -6.57 2.81 -19.14
CA GLN A 144 -6.38 1.45 -18.63
C GLN A 144 -5.40 0.67 -19.52
N MET A 145 -5.56 0.74 -20.84
CA MET A 145 -4.65 0.08 -21.79
C MET A 145 -3.20 0.52 -21.61
N LEU A 146 -2.95 1.83 -21.40
CA LEU A 146 -1.62 2.35 -21.11
C LEU A 146 -1.09 1.87 -19.76
N THR A 147 -1.96 1.79 -18.75
CA THR A 147 -1.59 1.26 -17.44
C THR A 147 -1.23 -0.22 -17.51
N ASP A 148 -1.99 -1.01 -18.26
CA ASP A 148 -1.76 -2.44 -18.45
C ASP A 148 -0.42 -2.70 -19.17
N SER A 149 -0.10 -1.90 -20.20
CA SER A 149 1.18 -1.98 -20.91
C SER A 149 2.37 -1.69 -20.00
N LEU A 150 2.26 -0.69 -19.11
CA LEU A 150 3.29 -0.37 -18.12
C LEU A 150 3.34 -1.37 -16.97
N GLY A 151 2.29 -2.16 -16.79
CA GLY A 151 2.16 -3.17 -15.73
C GLY A 151 2.68 -4.56 -16.13
N ILE A 152 3.19 -4.75 -17.35
CA ILE A 152 3.78 -6.04 -17.75
C ILE A 152 4.96 -6.35 -16.82
N SER A 153 4.90 -7.50 -16.16
CA SER A 153 5.96 -7.97 -15.27
C SER A 153 6.14 -9.47 -15.45
N PHE A 154 7.40 -9.91 -15.58
CA PHE A 154 7.77 -11.31 -15.65
C PHE A 154 7.90 -11.89 -14.24
N ASP A 155 6.88 -11.62 -13.40
CA ASP A 155 6.85 -12.17 -12.04
C ASP A 155 6.76 -13.69 -12.13
N THR A 156 7.81 -14.36 -11.69
CA THR A 156 7.91 -15.82 -11.65
C THR A 156 7.19 -16.42 -10.45
N SER A 157 6.68 -15.58 -9.56
CA SER A 157 5.97 -16.04 -8.36
C SER A 157 4.52 -16.42 -8.68
N ILE A 158 4.33 -17.62 -9.23
CA ILE A 158 3.00 -18.23 -9.44
C ILE A 158 2.36 -18.76 -8.15
N GLY A 159 2.89 -18.37 -7.00
CA GLY A 159 2.46 -18.82 -5.68
C GLY A 159 3.52 -19.69 -5.00
N HIS A 160 3.20 -20.18 -3.81
CA HIS A 160 4.04 -21.09 -3.04
C HIS A 160 3.63 -22.54 -3.33
N ASP A 161 4.58 -23.41 -3.70
CA ASP A 161 4.37 -24.84 -3.55
C ASP A 161 4.35 -25.17 -2.07
N TYR A 162 3.20 -25.68 -1.60
CA TYR A 162 2.99 -25.86 -0.16
C TYR A 162 3.93 -26.90 0.44
N LEU A 163 4.36 -27.89 -0.31
CA LEU A 163 5.22 -28.97 0.19
C LEU A 163 6.69 -28.67 -0.06
N GLU A 164 7.03 -28.07 -1.21
CA GLU A 164 8.43 -27.82 -1.59
C GLU A 164 9.00 -26.58 -0.91
N ASP A 165 8.22 -25.48 -0.80
CA ASP A 165 8.69 -24.18 -0.26
C ASP A 165 8.56 -24.09 1.29
N TYR A 166 8.60 -25.20 2.00
CA TYR A 166 8.42 -25.18 3.46
C TYR A 166 9.57 -24.45 4.19
N ALA A 167 10.77 -24.45 3.64
CA ALA A 167 11.92 -23.78 4.21
C ALA A 167 11.75 -22.26 4.18
N ASP A 168 11.34 -21.70 3.04
CA ASP A 168 11.07 -20.27 2.88
C ASP A 168 9.93 -19.81 3.79
N ARG A 169 8.89 -20.66 3.95
CA ARG A 169 7.81 -20.38 4.90
C ARG A 169 8.27 -20.42 6.34
N TYR A 170 9.14 -21.37 6.70
CA TYR A 170 9.72 -21.43 8.03
C TYR A 170 10.49 -20.15 8.35
N ASP A 171 11.34 -19.69 7.44
CA ASP A 171 12.09 -18.45 7.59
C ASP A 171 11.17 -17.24 7.69
N PHE A 172 10.10 -17.19 6.89
CA PHE A 172 9.07 -16.17 6.98
C PHE A 172 8.38 -16.15 8.35
N TYR A 173 8.01 -17.32 8.90
CA TYR A 173 7.36 -17.41 10.23
C TYR A 173 8.27 -16.97 11.37
N HIS A 174 9.58 -17.11 11.21
CA HIS A 174 10.58 -16.73 12.22
C HIS A 174 11.15 -15.34 11.98
N LYS A 175 10.90 -14.76 10.80
CA LYS A 175 11.26 -13.37 10.54
C LYS A 175 10.35 -12.46 11.37
N LYS A 176 10.95 -11.67 12.25
CA LYS A 176 10.19 -10.68 13.03
C LYS A 176 9.55 -9.67 12.07
N GLU A 177 8.23 -9.71 11.97
CA GLU A 177 7.48 -8.74 11.16
C GLU A 177 7.73 -7.33 11.67
N GLU A 178 8.21 -6.44 10.79
CA GLU A 178 8.37 -5.04 11.12
C GLU A 178 6.99 -4.38 11.22
N ARG A 179 6.62 -3.96 12.43
CA ARG A 179 5.38 -3.24 12.68
C ARG A 179 5.68 -1.80 13.04
N ILE A 180 4.77 -0.91 12.73
CA ILE A 180 4.85 0.49 13.09
C ILE A 180 4.11 0.66 14.41
N PRO A 181 4.83 0.88 15.53
CA PRO A 181 4.19 0.96 16.84
C PRO A 181 3.37 2.25 16.98
N PHE A 182 2.41 2.22 17.89
CA PHE A 182 1.78 3.42 18.43
C PHE A 182 2.56 3.88 19.67
N ASP A 183 2.35 5.12 20.08
CA ASP A 183 2.79 5.61 21.40
C ASP A 183 1.79 5.27 22.50
N ILE A 184 0.73 4.56 22.18
CA ILE A 184 -0.33 4.08 23.08
C ILE A 184 -0.12 2.58 23.31
N ASP A 185 0.22 2.20 24.54
CA ASP A 185 0.59 0.82 24.90
C ASP A 185 -0.54 -0.18 24.64
N ILE A 186 -1.77 0.18 24.96
CA ILE A 186 -2.92 -0.70 24.76
C ILE A 186 -3.17 -0.97 23.27
N LEU A 187 -2.93 0.01 22.38
CA LEU A 187 -3.01 -0.20 20.93
C LEU A 187 -1.91 -1.16 20.45
N ASN A 188 -0.69 -1.05 20.98
CA ASN A 188 0.38 -2.00 20.67
C ASN A 188 0.05 -3.41 21.16
N LYS A 189 -0.54 -3.55 22.32
CA LYS A 189 -0.96 -4.86 22.87
C LYS A 189 -1.97 -5.55 21.95
N ILE A 190 -3.05 -4.87 21.55
CA ILE A 190 -4.11 -5.46 20.71
C ILE A 190 -3.65 -5.71 19.27
N THR A 191 -2.68 -4.93 18.77
CA THR A 191 -2.11 -5.07 17.42
C THR A 191 -0.82 -5.88 17.39
N LYS A 192 -0.41 -6.51 18.51
CA LYS A 192 0.82 -7.30 18.63
C LYS A 192 2.08 -6.52 18.20
N GLY A 193 2.17 -5.25 18.59
CA GLY A 193 3.33 -4.40 18.36
C GLY A 193 3.15 -3.28 17.36
N GLY A 194 1.93 -3.04 16.86
CA GLY A 194 1.64 -1.92 15.96
C GLY A 194 1.02 -2.32 14.63
N LEU A 195 1.07 -1.43 13.68
CA LEU A 195 0.50 -1.60 12.33
C LEU A 195 1.46 -2.41 11.44
N PRO A 196 1.02 -3.52 10.85
CA PRO A 196 1.78 -4.19 9.80
C PRO A 196 1.81 -3.33 8.52
N ARG A 197 2.84 -3.50 7.70
CA ARG A 197 2.83 -3.02 6.32
C ARG A 197 1.73 -3.72 5.52
N LYS A 198 1.30 -3.12 4.41
CA LYS A 198 0.24 -3.66 3.52
C LYS A 198 -1.10 -3.87 4.23
N SER A 199 -1.39 -3.06 5.24
CA SER A 199 -2.62 -3.16 6.03
C SER A 199 -3.43 -1.87 6.00
N MET A 200 -4.74 -2.00 6.29
CA MET A 200 -5.66 -0.87 6.38
C MET A 200 -6.41 -0.90 7.71
N THR A 201 -6.25 0.16 8.50
CA THR A 201 -6.99 0.43 9.74
C THR A 201 -8.04 1.52 9.50
N VAL A 202 -9.25 1.28 9.98
CA VAL A 202 -10.36 2.24 9.87
C VAL A 202 -10.84 2.66 11.26
N LEU A 203 -10.92 3.96 11.46
CA LEU A 203 -11.51 4.58 12.65
C LEU A 203 -12.98 4.93 12.35
N LEU A 204 -13.89 4.34 13.08
CA LEU A 204 -15.32 4.67 12.98
C LEU A 204 -15.73 5.55 14.14
N ALA A 205 -16.37 6.68 13.87
CA ALA A 205 -16.92 7.54 14.89
C ALA A 205 -18.07 8.41 14.35
N THR A 206 -18.84 8.98 15.25
CA THR A 206 -19.81 10.04 14.95
C THR A 206 -19.10 11.33 14.51
N THR A 207 -19.87 12.29 13.97
CA THR A 207 -19.36 13.64 13.72
C THR A 207 -18.91 14.27 15.05
N GLY A 208 -17.71 14.87 15.09
CA GLY A 208 -17.14 15.42 16.32
C GLY A 208 -16.54 14.38 17.28
N GLY A 209 -16.68 13.07 17.03
CA GLY A 209 -16.19 12.00 17.89
C GLY A 209 -14.67 11.81 17.98
N GLY A 210 -13.86 12.71 17.39
CA GLY A 210 -12.40 12.71 17.58
C GLY A 210 -11.60 12.00 16.48
N LYS A 211 -12.20 11.60 15.33
CA LYS A 211 -11.50 10.92 14.22
C LYS A 211 -10.22 11.63 13.78
N SER A 212 -10.32 12.93 13.46
CA SER A 212 -9.18 13.72 13.00
C SER A 212 -8.15 13.95 14.10
N LEU A 213 -8.60 14.07 15.38
CA LEU A 213 -7.70 14.18 16.53
C LEU A 213 -6.83 12.91 16.66
N VAL A 214 -7.44 11.73 16.65
CA VAL A 214 -6.71 10.45 16.74
C VAL A 214 -5.74 10.30 15.57
N LYS A 215 -6.12 10.71 14.35
CA LYS A 215 -5.23 10.67 13.18
C LYS A 215 -4.08 11.68 13.28
N CYS A 216 -4.34 12.93 13.71
CA CYS A 216 -3.29 13.93 13.91
C CYS A 216 -2.28 13.45 14.98
N HIS A 217 -2.77 12.89 16.08
CA HIS A 217 -1.92 12.30 17.11
C HIS A 217 -1.08 11.13 16.57
N ALA A 218 -1.70 10.18 15.85
CA ALA A 218 -0.99 9.06 15.27
C ALA A 218 0.05 9.51 14.22
N ALA A 219 -0.23 10.61 13.46
CA ALA A 219 0.73 11.20 12.52
C ALA A 219 1.93 11.80 13.25
N ALA A 220 1.69 12.57 14.31
CA ALA A 220 2.73 13.18 15.13
C ALA A 220 3.61 12.10 15.80
N SER A 221 2.99 11.09 16.37
CA SER A 221 3.66 9.96 17.01
C SER A 221 4.54 9.19 16.01
N ALA A 222 4.00 8.81 14.85
CA ALA A 222 4.75 8.12 13.81
C ALA A 222 5.94 8.94 13.31
N LEU A 223 5.75 10.25 13.10
CA LEU A 223 6.82 11.18 12.73
C LEU A 223 7.94 11.16 13.76
N MET A 224 7.61 11.26 15.06
CA MET A 224 8.59 11.25 16.14
C MET A 224 9.33 9.91 16.28
N MET A 225 8.71 8.82 15.84
CA MET A 225 9.35 7.49 15.75
C MET A 225 10.23 7.32 14.50
N GLY A 226 10.45 8.39 13.73
CA GLY A 226 11.28 8.38 12.53
C GLY A 226 10.60 7.78 11.30
N LYS A 227 9.27 7.66 11.29
CA LYS A 227 8.51 7.12 10.16
C LYS A 227 8.11 8.23 9.17
N ASN A 228 8.01 7.87 7.90
CA ASN A 228 7.53 8.75 6.84
C ASN A 228 6.01 8.67 6.73
N VAL A 229 5.34 9.79 6.87
CA VAL A 229 3.88 9.89 6.87
C VAL A 229 3.41 10.78 5.72
N VAL A 230 2.39 10.31 4.99
CA VAL A 230 1.59 11.16 4.09
C VAL A 230 0.21 11.31 4.68
N TYR A 231 -0.21 12.53 4.96
CA TYR A 231 -1.56 12.84 5.43
C TYR A 231 -2.35 13.52 4.31
N ILE A 232 -3.36 12.83 3.81
CA ILE A 232 -4.27 13.32 2.77
C ILE A 232 -5.55 13.78 3.44
N THR A 233 -5.91 15.03 3.26
CA THR A 233 -7.15 15.62 3.78
C THR A 233 -8.06 16.06 2.65
N MET A 234 -9.36 15.81 2.80
CA MET A 234 -10.41 16.32 1.92
C MET A 234 -11.53 17.03 2.70
N GLU A 235 -11.39 17.10 4.02
CA GLU A 235 -12.34 17.76 4.93
C GLU A 235 -11.84 19.12 5.41
N MET A 236 -10.53 19.22 5.64
CA MET A 236 -9.89 20.42 6.21
C MET A 236 -8.70 20.84 5.38
N ALA A 237 -8.40 22.15 5.39
CA ALA A 237 -7.19 22.70 4.76
C ALA A 237 -5.91 22.08 5.36
N GLU A 238 -4.87 21.94 4.53
CA GLU A 238 -3.58 21.32 4.93
C GLU A 238 -2.91 22.09 6.06
N GLU A 239 -3.09 23.41 6.12
CA GLU A 239 -2.59 24.25 7.21
C GLU A 239 -3.31 23.98 8.53
N ARG A 240 -4.60 23.67 8.49
CA ARG A 240 -5.37 23.34 9.69
C ARG A 240 -5.02 21.98 10.28
N ILE A 241 -4.72 21.02 9.43
CA ILE A 241 -4.18 19.73 9.86
C ILE A 241 -2.78 19.94 10.46
N SER A 242 -1.93 20.74 9.81
CA SER A 242 -0.59 21.05 10.29
C SER A 242 -0.64 21.77 11.65
N GLU A 243 -1.51 22.78 11.82
CA GLU A 243 -1.73 23.47 13.10
C GLU A 243 -2.06 22.49 14.25
N ARG A 244 -2.89 21.48 13.97
CA ARG A 244 -3.26 20.45 14.97
C ARG A 244 -2.10 19.51 15.31
N ILE A 245 -1.31 19.14 14.31
CA ILE A 245 -0.12 18.31 14.49
C ILE A 245 0.96 19.09 15.26
N ASP A 246 1.16 20.38 14.95
CA ASP A 246 2.08 21.26 15.66
C ASP A 246 1.70 21.41 17.13
N ALA A 247 0.41 21.61 17.44
CA ALA A 247 -0.09 21.68 18.80
C ALA A 247 0.24 20.39 19.58
N ASN A 248 0.03 19.24 18.96
CA ASN A 248 0.36 17.95 19.54
C ASN A 248 1.87 17.81 19.79
N MET A 249 2.69 18.07 18.79
CA MET A 249 4.15 17.90 18.87
C MET A 249 4.82 18.90 19.82
N MET A 250 4.28 20.11 19.92
CA MET A 250 4.76 21.15 20.84
C MET A 250 4.18 21.01 22.26
N GLY A 251 3.15 20.17 22.44
CA GLY A 251 2.47 19.99 23.72
C GLY A 251 1.70 21.20 24.23
N ILE A 252 1.24 22.07 23.32
CA ILE A 252 0.52 23.32 23.59
C ILE A 252 -0.89 23.27 23.02
N ARG A 253 -1.73 24.21 23.42
CA ARG A 253 -3.07 24.33 22.88
C ARG A 253 -3.04 24.84 21.45
N VAL A 254 -3.97 24.40 20.60
CA VAL A 254 -4.10 24.85 19.21
C VAL A 254 -4.24 26.38 19.10
N ASP A 255 -5.00 27.00 20.04
CA ASP A 255 -5.18 28.45 20.07
C ASP A 255 -3.89 29.21 20.40
N GLU A 256 -3.00 28.66 21.21
CA GLU A 256 -1.71 29.29 21.57
C GLU A 256 -0.73 29.41 20.37
N ILE A 257 -0.90 28.57 19.33
CA ILE A 257 -0.05 28.66 18.14
C ILE A 257 -0.21 30.02 17.44
N LYS A 258 -1.43 30.54 17.40
CA LYS A 258 -1.75 31.81 16.73
C LYS A 258 -1.11 33.03 17.41
N ASP A 259 -0.95 32.94 18.73
CA ASP A 259 -0.39 34.01 19.56
C ASP A 259 1.14 33.91 19.67
N MET A 260 1.74 32.84 19.13
CA MET A 260 3.17 32.59 19.20
C MET A 260 3.93 33.45 18.17
N ASP A 261 5.00 34.11 18.62
CA ASP A 261 5.92 34.80 17.71
C ASP A 261 6.71 33.81 16.85
N LYS A 262 7.15 34.29 15.67
CA LYS A 262 7.83 33.47 14.67
C LYS A 262 9.14 32.84 15.18
N ASP A 263 9.88 33.53 16.00
CA ASP A 263 11.19 33.05 16.49
C ASP A 263 11.02 31.94 17.50
N THR A 264 10.03 32.04 18.36
CA THR A 264 9.63 30.95 19.30
C THR A 264 9.12 29.74 18.55
N TYR A 265 8.27 29.95 17.52
CA TYR A 265 7.79 28.86 16.68
C TYR A 265 8.97 28.14 15.98
N ALA A 266 9.87 28.89 15.35
CA ALA A 266 11.04 28.36 14.66
C ALA A 266 11.93 27.53 15.61
N LYS A 267 12.23 28.03 16.81
CA LYS A 267 13.03 27.30 17.81
C LYS A 267 12.39 25.99 18.24
N ARG A 268 11.05 25.96 18.38
CA ARG A 268 10.32 24.72 18.70
C ARG A 268 10.36 23.72 17.55
N MET A 269 10.20 24.20 16.30
CA MET A 269 10.29 23.36 15.11
C MET A 269 11.70 22.79 14.91
N ASP A 270 12.76 23.58 15.11
CA ASP A 270 14.15 23.11 15.08
C ASP A 270 14.40 22.00 16.10
N ARG A 271 13.84 22.14 17.30
CA ARG A 271 13.93 21.11 18.34
C ARG A 271 13.21 19.82 17.95
N ILE A 272 12.04 19.92 17.32
CA ILE A 272 11.30 18.77 16.80
C ILE A 272 12.10 18.11 15.69
N THR A 273 12.57 18.89 14.71
CA THR A 273 13.32 18.40 13.56
C THR A 273 14.61 17.70 13.98
N SER A 274 15.29 18.19 15.04
CA SER A 274 16.50 17.54 15.55
C SER A 274 16.26 16.20 16.24
N LYS A 275 15.03 15.88 16.61
CA LYS A 275 14.65 14.65 17.35
C LYS A 275 14.14 13.52 16.46
N THR A 276 13.83 13.80 15.19
CA THR A 276 13.30 12.79 14.26
C THR A 276 14.03 12.79 12.93
N THR A 277 14.11 11.61 12.33
CA THR A 277 14.54 11.40 10.94
C THR A 277 13.36 11.20 10.00
N GLY A 278 12.15 11.09 10.53
CA GLY A 278 10.91 10.95 9.78
C GLY A 278 10.56 12.21 9.02
N LYS A 279 9.66 12.06 8.06
CA LYS A 279 9.11 13.17 7.28
C LYS A 279 7.60 13.07 7.26
N LEU A 280 6.91 14.21 7.38
CA LEU A 280 5.47 14.30 7.26
C LEU A 280 5.12 15.24 6.10
N ILE A 281 4.24 14.76 5.22
CA ILE A 281 3.70 15.55 4.12
C ILE A 281 2.20 15.58 4.26
N VAL A 282 1.63 16.77 4.39
CA VAL A 282 0.20 17.01 4.40
C VAL A 282 -0.21 17.50 3.03
N LYS A 283 -1.27 16.91 2.45
CA LYS A 283 -1.80 17.31 1.15
C LYS A 283 -3.32 17.39 1.18
N GLU A 284 -3.83 18.55 0.80
CA GLU A 284 -5.25 18.80 0.62
C GLU A 284 -5.72 18.44 -0.79
N TYR A 285 -6.92 17.87 -0.88
CA TYR A 285 -7.70 17.74 -2.09
C TYR A 285 -9.12 18.22 -1.85
N PRO A 286 -9.79 18.81 -2.85
CA PRO A 286 -11.19 19.20 -2.74
C PRO A 286 -12.09 17.99 -2.44
N THR A 287 -13.08 18.20 -1.58
CA THR A 287 -14.07 17.16 -1.20
C THR A 287 -14.72 16.55 -2.45
N GLY A 288 -14.79 15.23 -2.51
CA GLY A 288 -15.45 14.47 -3.57
C GLY A 288 -14.71 14.45 -4.92
N SER A 289 -13.54 15.08 -5.02
CA SER A 289 -12.79 15.18 -6.29
C SER A 289 -11.65 14.17 -6.44
N ALA A 290 -11.09 13.68 -5.32
CA ALA A 290 -9.92 12.84 -5.34
C ALA A 290 -10.27 11.37 -5.10
N HIS A 291 -9.64 10.50 -5.86
CA HIS A 291 -9.71 9.03 -5.75
C HIS A 291 -8.31 8.42 -5.67
N ALA A 292 -8.22 7.14 -5.47
CA ALA A 292 -6.94 6.41 -5.31
C ALA A 292 -5.93 6.69 -6.44
N GLY A 293 -6.37 6.96 -7.67
CA GLY A 293 -5.49 7.34 -8.78
C GLY A 293 -4.75 8.65 -8.55
N HIS A 294 -5.40 9.67 -7.95
CA HIS A 294 -4.74 10.93 -7.59
C HIS A 294 -3.73 10.72 -6.45
N PHE A 295 -4.08 9.86 -5.49
CA PHE A 295 -3.17 9.52 -4.38
C PHE A 295 -1.95 8.77 -4.88
N ARG A 296 -2.12 7.81 -5.80
CA ARG A 296 -1.03 7.10 -6.48
C ARG A 296 -0.09 8.06 -7.20
N HIS A 297 -0.65 9.01 -7.94
CA HIS A 297 0.13 10.03 -8.64
C HIS A 297 0.97 10.85 -7.65
N LEU A 298 0.37 11.35 -6.55
CA LEU A 298 1.07 12.06 -5.49
C LEU A 298 2.24 11.23 -4.92
N LEU A 299 1.99 9.97 -4.60
CA LEU A 299 2.99 9.07 -4.00
C LEU A 299 4.16 8.80 -4.95
N ASN A 300 3.87 8.63 -6.24
CA ASN A 300 4.90 8.49 -7.28
C ASN A 300 5.71 9.78 -7.46
N GLU A 301 5.07 10.94 -7.45
CA GLU A 301 5.78 12.23 -7.48
C GLU A 301 6.71 12.41 -6.27
N LEU A 302 6.24 12.06 -5.07
CA LEU A 302 7.05 12.13 -3.86
C LEU A 302 8.24 11.18 -3.92
N LYS A 303 8.04 9.96 -4.44
CA LYS A 303 9.12 9.00 -4.66
C LYS A 303 10.16 9.54 -5.65
N MET A 304 9.72 10.06 -6.80
CA MET A 304 10.63 10.56 -7.85
C MET A 304 11.34 11.87 -7.46
N LYS A 305 10.58 12.86 -6.96
CA LYS A 305 11.10 14.22 -6.73
C LYS A 305 11.84 14.38 -5.40
N ARG A 306 11.49 13.57 -4.38
CA ARG A 306 11.99 13.72 -3.01
C ARG A 306 12.62 12.46 -2.44
N ASN A 307 12.70 11.38 -3.23
CA ASN A 307 13.09 10.04 -2.77
C ASN A 307 12.35 9.65 -1.46
N PHE A 308 11.06 9.95 -1.44
CA PHE A 308 10.22 9.76 -0.27
C PHE A 308 9.39 8.48 -0.44
N LYS A 309 9.57 7.50 0.45
CA LYS A 309 8.74 6.30 0.55
C LYS A 309 7.91 6.38 1.81
N PRO A 310 6.56 6.36 1.74
CA PRO A 310 5.72 6.42 2.94
C PRO A 310 5.80 5.10 3.73
N ASP A 311 5.81 5.21 5.05
CA ASP A 311 5.53 4.10 5.96
C ASP A 311 4.05 4.03 6.29
N ILE A 312 3.40 5.20 6.40
CA ILE A 312 1.97 5.34 6.69
C ILE A 312 1.35 6.36 5.75
N ILE A 313 0.16 6.02 5.24
CA ILE A 313 -0.72 6.95 4.54
C ILE A 313 -1.97 7.15 5.39
N MET A 314 -2.26 8.39 5.73
CA MET A 314 -3.49 8.78 6.44
C MET A 314 -4.44 9.47 5.48
N ILE A 315 -5.72 9.06 5.49
CA ILE A 315 -6.74 9.62 4.60
C ILE A 315 -7.92 10.11 5.45
N ASP A 316 -8.24 11.40 5.36
CA ASP A 316 -9.30 12.04 6.10
C ASP A 316 -10.37 12.58 5.14
N TYR A 317 -11.49 11.89 4.98
CA TYR A 317 -11.93 10.56 5.37
C TYR A 317 -12.57 9.81 4.18
N LEU A 318 -12.82 8.52 4.34
CA LEU A 318 -13.15 7.60 3.25
C LEU A 318 -14.41 7.97 2.48
N ASN A 319 -15.50 8.36 3.17
CA ASN A 319 -16.81 8.62 2.54
C ASN A 319 -16.83 9.87 1.63
N ILE A 320 -15.83 10.76 1.74
CA ILE A 320 -15.72 11.95 0.87
C ILE A 320 -14.69 11.78 -0.25
N CYS A 321 -14.09 10.59 -0.37
CA CYS A 321 -13.30 10.23 -1.53
C CYS A 321 -14.21 9.94 -2.73
N ALA A 322 -13.69 10.13 -3.93
CA ALA A 322 -14.29 9.61 -5.14
C ALA A 322 -13.82 8.17 -5.41
N SER A 323 -14.56 7.42 -6.23
CA SER A 323 -14.10 6.15 -6.78
C SER A 323 -13.62 6.33 -8.21
N SER A 324 -12.55 5.66 -8.58
CA SER A 324 -12.09 5.58 -9.96
C SER A 324 -12.96 4.64 -10.81
N ARG A 325 -13.61 3.65 -10.16
CA ARG A 325 -14.37 2.58 -10.80
C ARG A 325 -15.86 2.88 -10.91
N ILE A 326 -16.44 3.60 -9.94
CA ILE A 326 -17.88 3.82 -9.85
C ILE A 326 -18.21 5.28 -10.13
N LYS A 327 -19.02 5.51 -11.18
CA LYS A 327 -19.44 6.86 -11.65
C LYS A 327 -20.94 6.88 -11.94
N GLY A 328 -21.51 8.08 -12.04
CA GLY A 328 -22.91 8.30 -12.46
C GLY A 328 -23.94 7.66 -11.54
N ALA A 329 -24.98 7.04 -12.07
CA ALA A 329 -26.09 6.45 -11.31
C ALA A 329 -25.65 5.33 -10.35
N ALA A 330 -24.57 4.61 -10.65
CA ALA A 330 -24.03 3.58 -9.76
C ALA A 330 -23.46 4.16 -8.46
N ALA A 331 -23.02 5.42 -8.45
CA ALA A 331 -22.55 6.12 -7.25
C ALA A 331 -23.70 6.49 -6.28
N ALA A 332 -24.96 6.38 -6.68
CA ALA A 332 -26.10 6.60 -5.80
C ALA A 332 -26.24 5.53 -4.70
N ASN A 333 -25.65 4.33 -4.92
CA ASN A 333 -25.59 3.31 -3.88
C ASN A 333 -24.36 3.55 -3.01
N SER A 334 -24.55 4.18 -1.86
CA SER A 334 -23.48 4.54 -0.92
C SER A 334 -22.67 3.32 -0.43
N TYR A 335 -23.30 2.17 -0.20
CA TYR A 335 -22.63 0.92 0.17
C TYR A 335 -21.60 0.49 -0.88
N THR A 336 -22.04 0.39 -2.14
CA THR A 336 -21.17 -0.07 -3.24
C THR A 336 -20.05 0.94 -3.50
N LEU A 337 -20.36 2.24 -3.42
CA LEU A 337 -19.37 3.32 -3.58
C LEU A 337 -18.29 3.24 -2.50
N VAL A 338 -18.68 3.21 -1.23
CA VAL A 338 -17.75 3.18 -0.08
C VAL A 338 -16.92 1.90 -0.08
N LYS A 339 -17.50 0.75 -0.46
CA LYS A 339 -16.78 -0.50 -0.63
C LYS A 339 -15.70 -0.39 -1.72
N SER A 340 -16.05 0.16 -2.89
CA SER A 340 -15.10 0.35 -3.99
C SER A 340 -13.95 1.28 -3.60
N ILE A 341 -14.25 2.40 -2.93
CA ILE A 341 -13.24 3.33 -2.42
C ILE A 341 -12.29 2.62 -1.43
N ALA A 342 -12.85 1.84 -0.50
CA ALA A 342 -12.04 1.09 0.47
C ALA A 342 -11.11 0.08 -0.21
N GLU A 343 -11.59 -0.65 -1.23
CA GLU A 343 -10.78 -1.58 -2.01
C GLU A 343 -9.67 -0.87 -2.79
N GLU A 344 -9.97 0.27 -3.41
CA GLU A 344 -9.00 1.10 -4.13
C GLU A 344 -7.90 1.62 -3.20
N ILE A 345 -8.28 2.11 -2.00
CA ILE A 345 -7.34 2.61 -0.99
C ILE A 345 -6.49 1.46 -0.42
N ARG A 346 -7.09 0.29 -0.17
CA ARG A 346 -6.33 -0.89 0.24
C ARG A 346 -5.31 -1.31 -0.82
N GLY A 347 -5.64 -1.17 -2.11
CA GLY A 347 -4.72 -1.37 -3.21
C GLY A 347 -3.45 -0.53 -3.09
N LEU A 348 -3.58 0.73 -2.66
CA LEU A 348 -2.41 1.60 -2.41
C LEU A 348 -1.51 1.06 -1.28
N ALA A 349 -2.10 0.52 -0.20
CA ALA A 349 -1.30 -0.07 0.88
C ALA A 349 -0.43 -1.22 0.38
N MET A 350 -0.96 -2.05 -0.50
CA MET A 350 -0.24 -3.18 -1.11
C MET A 350 0.85 -2.71 -2.07
N GLU A 351 0.51 -1.77 -2.96
CA GLU A 351 1.39 -1.24 -4.01
C GLU A 351 2.61 -0.49 -3.43
N PHE A 352 2.39 0.34 -2.42
CA PHE A 352 3.45 1.15 -1.79
C PHE A 352 4.10 0.50 -0.57
N ASP A 353 3.72 -0.73 -0.23
CA ASP A 353 4.24 -1.48 0.92
C ASP A 353 4.19 -0.66 2.22
N CYS A 354 3.05 -0.07 2.54
CA CYS A 354 2.84 0.81 3.68
C CYS A 354 1.57 0.46 4.46
N ALA A 355 1.41 1.04 5.65
CA ALA A 355 0.15 0.98 6.39
C ALA A 355 -0.78 2.14 5.95
N VAL A 356 -2.08 1.90 5.94
CA VAL A 356 -3.09 2.94 5.72
C VAL A 356 -3.95 3.09 6.97
N ILE A 357 -4.14 4.33 7.41
CA ILE A 357 -5.13 4.71 8.42
C ILE A 357 -6.16 5.64 7.78
N THR A 358 -7.41 5.26 7.82
CA THR A 358 -8.51 6.11 7.35
C THR A 358 -9.64 6.14 8.37
N SER A 359 -10.67 6.90 8.11
CA SER A 359 -11.85 6.94 8.96
C SER A 359 -13.12 6.95 8.14
N SER A 360 -14.22 6.55 8.79
CA SER A 360 -15.57 6.64 8.27
C SER A 360 -16.53 7.09 9.36
N GLN A 361 -17.74 7.49 8.99
CA GLN A 361 -18.77 7.92 9.94
C GLN A 361 -19.77 6.81 10.20
N PHE A 362 -20.28 6.75 11.44
CA PHE A 362 -21.48 5.99 11.75
C PHE A 362 -22.73 6.71 11.23
N ASN A 363 -23.76 5.97 10.81
CA ASN A 363 -25.06 6.54 10.50
C ASN A 363 -25.76 7.05 11.79
N ARG A 364 -26.76 7.94 11.60
CA ARG A 364 -27.47 8.62 12.70
C ARG A 364 -28.12 7.71 13.73
N ASP A 365 -28.45 6.47 13.38
CA ASP A 365 -29.04 5.48 14.30
C ASP A 365 -28.06 5.00 15.40
N GLY A 366 -26.75 5.31 15.24
CA GLY A 366 -25.73 5.10 16.27
C GLY A 366 -25.63 6.23 17.31
N TYR A 367 -26.37 7.34 17.13
CA TYR A 367 -26.44 8.43 18.11
C TYR A 367 -27.28 7.99 19.33
N GLY A 368 -26.65 7.88 20.49
CA GLY A 368 -27.30 7.55 21.73
C GLY A 368 -27.20 6.10 22.20
N ASN A 369 -26.65 5.20 21.40
CA ASN A 369 -26.32 3.86 21.87
C ASN A 369 -24.88 3.83 22.39
N SER A 370 -24.69 3.57 23.66
CA SER A 370 -23.41 3.32 24.31
C SER A 370 -22.69 2.07 23.74
N ASP A 371 -23.36 1.31 22.86
CA ASP A 371 -22.82 0.10 22.22
C ASP A 371 -22.88 0.20 20.70
N VAL A 372 -21.78 0.63 20.13
CA VAL A 372 -21.59 0.69 18.68
C VAL A 372 -21.28 -0.72 18.15
N ASP A 373 -22.08 -1.21 17.20
CA ASP A 373 -21.82 -2.48 16.50
C ASP A 373 -21.75 -2.28 14.97
N LEU A 374 -21.10 -3.19 14.27
CA LEU A 374 -20.97 -3.18 12.80
C LEU A 374 -22.31 -3.27 12.06
N THR A 375 -23.36 -3.76 12.74
CA THR A 375 -24.72 -3.89 12.20
C THR A 375 -25.44 -2.55 12.05
N ASN A 376 -24.99 -1.50 12.72
CA ASN A 376 -25.66 -0.20 12.75
C ASN A 376 -25.38 0.69 11.54
N THR A 377 -24.70 0.17 10.50
CA THR A 377 -24.42 0.94 9.28
C THR A 377 -24.35 0.06 8.04
N SER A 378 -25.26 0.25 7.11
CA SER A 378 -25.18 -0.38 5.78
C SER A 378 -23.87 -0.02 5.05
N GLU A 379 -23.36 1.20 5.19
CA GLU A 379 -22.10 1.67 4.61
C GLU A 379 -20.86 1.00 5.23
N SER A 380 -20.89 0.74 6.55
CA SER A 380 -19.78 0.10 7.27
C SER A 380 -19.58 -1.37 6.91
N MET A 381 -20.62 -2.07 6.45
CA MET A 381 -20.50 -3.46 5.99
C MET A 381 -19.51 -3.58 4.83
N GLY A 382 -19.50 -2.64 3.87
CA GLY A 382 -18.53 -2.64 2.77
C GLY A 382 -17.07 -2.49 3.24
N ILE A 383 -16.85 -1.64 4.23
CA ILE A 383 -15.54 -1.40 4.85
C ILE A 383 -15.07 -2.64 5.62
N THR A 384 -16.02 -3.33 6.29
CA THR A 384 -15.72 -4.51 7.11
C THR A 384 -15.04 -5.63 6.31
N HIS A 385 -15.40 -5.81 5.06
CA HIS A 385 -14.76 -6.83 4.22
C HIS A 385 -13.31 -6.48 3.86
N THR A 386 -13.02 -5.21 3.73
CA THR A 386 -11.74 -4.71 3.19
C THR A 386 -10.71 -4.39 4.27
N ALA A 387 -11.11 -3.76 5.38
CA ALA A 387 -10.22 -3.36 6.46
C ALA A 387 -9.64 -4.56 7.24
N ASP A 388 -8.40 -4.42 7.71
CA ASP A 388 -7.74 -5.42 8.57
C ASP A 388 -8.05 -5.18 10.06
N CYS A 389 -8.16 -3.91 10.44
CA CYS A 389 -8.54 -3.49 11.79
C CYS A 389 -9.60 -2.39 11.72
N ILE A 390 -10.61 -2.46 12.58
CA ILE A 390 -11.63 -1.43 12.70
C ILE A 390 -11.79 -1.11 14.19
N LEU A 391 -11.58 0.16 14.52
CA LEU A 391 -11.75 0.68 15.87
C LEU A 391 -12.90 1.69 15.88
N GLY A 392 -13.92 1.42 16.68
CA GLY A 392 -14.98 2.38 16.98
C GLY A 392 -14.54 3.36 18.06
N ILE A 393 -14.68 4.66 17.83
CA ILE A 393 -14.45 5.71 18.82
C ILE A 393 -15.81 6.09 19.39
N ILE A 394 -15.97 5.92 20.68
CA ILE A 394 -17.20 6.20 21.43
C ILE A 394 -16.92 7.35 22.39
N THR A 395 -17.77 8.35 22.35
CA THR A 395 -17.74 9.51 23.23
C THR A 395 -19.13 9.74 23.77
N ASP A 396 -19.23 10.04 25.06
CA ASP A 396 -20.44 10.49 25.74
C ASP A 396 -20.08 11.59 26.76
N GLU A 397 -21.09 12.20 27.38
CA GLU A 397 -20.87 13.29 28.32
C GLU A 397 -20.08 12.87 29.56
N GLU A 398 -20.20 11.62 30.00
CA GLU A 398 -19.44 11.08 31.12
C GLU A 398 -17.96 10.93 30.77
N LEU A 399 -17.64 10.30 29.67
CA LEU A 399 -16.26 10.15 29.17
C LEU A 399 -15.63 11.52 28.90
N ASP A 400 -16.36 12.44 28.27
CA ASP A 400 -15.88 13.80 28.02
C ASP A 400 -15.56 14.57 29.30
N SER A 401 -16.38 14.41 30.32
CA SER A 401 -16.13 15.03 31.64
C SER A 401 -14.88 14.52 32.34
N LEU A 402 -14.50 13.26 32.04
CA LEU A 402 -13.31 12.61 32.55
C LEU A 402 -12.07 12.85 31.66
N GLY A 403 -12.20 13.54 30.53
CA GLY A 403 -11.14 13.69 29.56
C GLY A 403 -10.74 12.36 28.93
N GLN A 404 -11.70 11.51 28.59
CA GLN A 404 -11.49 10.16 28.07
C GLN A 404 -12.28 9.93 26.79
N ILE A 405 -11.83 8.97 25.99
CA ILE A 405 -12.60 8.36 24.92
C ILE A 405 -12.51 6.84 25.04
N MET A 406 -13.57 6.16 24.69
CA MET A 406 -13.59 4.71 24.63
C MET A 406 -13.31 4.25 23.20
N LEU A 407 -12.39 3.29 23.06
CA LEU A 407 -12.12 2.60 21.82
C LEU A 407 -12.69 1.17 21.90
N LYS A 408 -13.43 0.77 20.87
CA LYS A 408 -13.99 -0.59 20.73
C LYS A 408 -13.39 -1.27 19.53
N GLN A 409 -12.82 -2.48 19.73
CA GLN A 409 -12.43 -3.34 18.62
C GLN A 409 -13.68 -3.90 17.93
N LEU A 410 -13.91 -3.50 16.69
CA LEU A 410 -14.99 -4.01 15.85
C LEU A 410 -14.50 -5.10 14.91
N LYS A 411 -13.23 -4.99 14.49
CA LYS A 411 -12.51 -6.00 13.71
C LYS A 411 -11.02 -5.92 14.04
N ASN A 412 -10.36 -7.08 14.14
CA ASN A 412 -8.92 -7.18 14.29
C ASN A 412 -8.42 -8.50 13.71
N ARG A 413 -7.68 -8.45 12.60
CA ARG A 413 -7.08 -9.64 11.98
C ARG A 413 -5.79 -10.10 12.66
N TRP A 414 -5.20 -9.28 13.54
CA TRP A 414 -3.88 -9.53 14.11
C TRP A 414 -3.94 -10.09 15.53
N GLY A 415 -5.04 -9.92 16.20
CA GLY A 415 -5.23 -10.32 17.59
C GLY A 415 -6.63 -10.86 17.87
N ASP A 416 -6.79 -11.38 19.10
CA ASP A 416 -8.09 -11.80 19.59
C ASP A 416 -8.93 -10.55 19.93
N ILE A 417 -10.06 -10.39 19.23
CA ILE A 417 -10.98 -9.28 19.41
C ILE A 417 -11.66 -9.29 20.78
N SER A 418 -11.74 -10.45 21.44
CA SER A 418 -12.33 -10.57 22.77
C SER A 418 -11.44 -9.95 23.85
N TRP A 419 -10.13 -9.94 23.62
CA TRP A 419 -9.15 -9.38 24.52
C TRP A 419 -9.09 -7.86 24.37
N TYR A 420 -9.37 -7.12 25.42
CA TYR A 420 -9.54 -5.66 25.38
C TYR A 420 -10.53 -5.21 24.30
N ARG A 421 -11.69 -5.89 24.21
CA ARG A 421 -12.71 -5.54 23.20
C ARG A 421 -13.13 -4.08 23.30
N ARG A 422 -13.16 -3.52 24.52
CA ARG A 422 -13.36 -2.10 24.82
C ARG A 422 -12.27 -1.65 25.77
N PHE A 423 -11.78 -0.46 25.59
CA PHE A 423 -10.79 0.16 26.46
C PHE A 423 -10.89 1.68 26.36
N VAL A 424 -10.42 2.37 27.38
CA VAL A 424 -10.39 3.84 27.41
C VAL A 424 -8.97 4.35 27.24
N VAL A 425 -8.86 5.49 26.59
CA VAL A 425 -7.63 6.29 26.50
C VAL A 425 -7.96 7.72 26.93
N GLY A 426 -6.99 8.41 27.52
CA GLY A 426 -7.13 9.81 27.86
C GLY A 426 -7.08 10.66 26.59
N ILE A 427 -7.79 11.79 26.59
CA ILE A 427 -7.81 12.74 25.48
C ILE A 427 -7.63 14.16 25.99
N ASP A 428 -6.72 14.90 25.35
CA ASP A 428 -6.61 16.36 25.48
C ASP A 428 -6.96 16.99 24.13
N ARG A 429 -8.22 17.46 24.02
CA ARG A 429 -8.73 18.05 22.78
C ARG A 429 -8.01 19.35 22.42
N ALA A 430 -7.58 20.11 23.42
CA ALA A 430 -6.92 21.39 23.21
C ALA A 430 -5.52 21.21 22.63
N LYS A 431 -4.83 20.14 23.01
CA LYS A 431 -3.49 19.78 22.52
C LYS A 431 -3.51 18.71 21.42
N MET A 432 -4.67 18.31 20.96
CA MET A 432 -4.82 17.28 19.92
C MET A 432 -4.11 15.96 20.25
N SER A 433 -4.11 15.54 21.52
CA SER A 433 -3.37 14.38 22.00
C SER A 433 -4.27 13.33 22.64
N ILE A 434 -3.85 12.06 22.53
CA ILE A 434 -4.36 10.94 23.31
C ILE A 434 -3.18 10.33 24.10
N PHE A 435 -3.49 9.66 25.21
CA PHE A 435 -2.47 9.06 26.07
C PHE A 435 -3.04 7.86 26.83
N ASP A 436 -2.13 6.97 27.28
CA ASP A 436 -2.52 5.83 28.11
C ASP A 436 -3.04 6.26 29.47
N LEU A 437 -4.02 5.52 29.97
CA LEU A 437 -4.54 5.65 31.33
C LEU A 437 -4.07 4.47 32.18
N GLU A 438 -4.10 4.64 33.50
CA GLU A 438 -3.79 3.56 34.44
C GLU A 438 -4.71 2.34 34.25
N ASP A 439 -4.19 1.14 34.55
CA ASP A 439 -4.95 -0.11 34.46
C ASP A 439 -6.26 -0.10 35.28
N SER A 440 -6.29 0.69 36.34
CA SER A 440 -7.49 0.91 37.16
C SER A 440 -8.66 1.50 36.37
N ALA A 441 -8.37 2.35 35.36
CA ALA A 441 -9.41 2.92 34.49
C ALA A 441 -10.00 1.88 33.52
N GLN A 442 -9.29 0.79 33.26
CA GLN A 442 -9.73 -0.29 32.38
C GLN A 442 -10.61 -1.35 33.09
N ALA A 443 -10.53 -1.44 34.43
CA ALA A 443 -11.07 -2.58 35.18
C ALA A 443 -12.61 -2.70 35.15
N GLY A 444 -13.35 -1.60 34.98
CA GLY A 444 -14.82 -1.62 34.89
C GLY A 444 -15.35 -1.90 33.48
N ILE A 445 -14.55 -1.67 32.46
CA ILE A 445 -14.98 -1.62 31.07
C ILE A 445 -14.96 -3.02 30.40
N GLN A 446 -14.07 -3.89 30.84
CA GLN A 446 -13.91 -5.24 30.29
C GLN A 446 -15.09 -6.17 30.63
N GLN A 447 -15.87 -5.87 31.70
CA GLN A 447 -16.97 -6.71 32.17
C GLN A 447 -18.35 -6.31 31.64
N GLY A 448 -18.47 -5.28 30.79
CA GLY A 448 -19.76 -4.85 30.23
C GLY A 448 -20.71 -4.20 31.23
N GLN A 449 -20.27 -3.85 32.43
CA GLN A 449 -21.03 -3.08 33.42
C GLN A 449 -20.83 -1.60 33.16
N SER A 450 -21.93 -0.83 33.15
CA SER A 450 -21.90 0.64 33.18
C SER A 450 -21.10 1.10 34.38
N THR A 451 -20.04 1.84 34.17
CA THR A 451 -19.13 2.32 35.20
C THR A 451 -19.72 3.48 35.94
N ALA A 452 -20.47 3.19 37.00
CA ALA A 452 -20.78 4.15 38.03
C ALA A 452 -19.73 4.10 39.17
N ASN A 453 -18.47 4.28 38.84
CA ASN A 453 -17.42 4.52 39.83
C ASN A 453 -16.70 5.83 39.48
N ASN A 454 -17.28 6.92 39.97
CA ASN A 454 -16.80 8.29 39.86
C ASN A 454 -15.51 8.53 40.67
N THR A 455 -14.41 8.00 40.28
CA THR A 455 -13.10 8.46 40.74
C THR A 455 -12.35 9.08 39.57
N PRO A 456 -12.03 10.37 39.57
CA PRO A 456 -11.20 10.96 38.54
C PRO A 456 -9.84 10.29 38.58
N VAL A 457 -9.54 9.49 37.53
CA VAL A 457 -8.25 8.82 37.38
C VAL A 457 -7.24 9.85 36.92
N LYS A 458 -6.18 10.03 37.68
CA LYS A 458 -5.08 10.91 37.31
C LYS A 458 -4.42 10.34 36.05
N ALA A 459 -4.19 11.24 35.09
CA ALA A 459 -3.33 10.91 33.94
C ALA A 459 -1.98 10.40 34.46
N VAL A 460 -1.45 9.33 33.86
CA VAL A 460 -0.07 8.92 34.10
C VAL A 460 0.81 9.97 33.45
N THR A 461 1.08 11.04 34.18
CA THR A 461 2.15 11.95 33.80
C THR A 461 3.46 11.22 34.01
N ARG A 462 4.14 10.88 32.93
CA ARG A 462 5.53 10.41 32.99
C ARG A 462 6.31 11.43 33.80
N ALA A 463 6.78 11.01 34.98
CA ALA A 463 7.51 11.86 35.91
C ALA A 463 8.74 12.48 35.17
N GLY A 464 8.81 13.81 35.16
CA GLY A 464 9.96 14.53 34.63
C GLY A 464 9.68 15.36 33.36
N VAL A 465 8.44 15.75 33.10
CA VAL A 465 8.11 16.51 31.90
C VAL A 465 7.78 17.96 32.24
N ASP A 466 8.81 18.76 32.43
CA ASP A 466 8.85 20.15 31.93
C ASP A 466 9.13 20.18 30.41
N ASP A 467 9.15 19.00 29.72
CA ASP A 467 9.44 18.81 28.32
C ASP A 467 8.43 17.87 27.68
N PRO A 468 7.48 18.37 26.89
CA PRO A 468 6.37 17.58 26.32
C PRO A 468 6.75 16.66 25.18
N ILE A 469 8.02 16.32 24.98
CA ILE A 469 8.48 15.57 23.81
C ILE A 469 9.14 14.26 24.23
N PHE A 470 8.61 13.15 23.73
CA PHE A 470 9.00 11.76 23.84
C PHE A 470 10.49 11.50 24.17
N ASP A 471 10.75 10.83 25.29
CA ASP A 471 12.06 10.29 25.59
C ASP A 471 12.30 9.01 24.77
N LYS A 472 13.34 9.01 23.94
CA LYS A 472 13.78 7.86 23.14
C LYS A 472 14.14 6.62 23.96
N THR A 473 14.38 6.78 25.26
CA THR A 473 14.81 5.68 26.14
C THR A 473 13.70 4.70 26.48
N THR A 474 12.44 5.03 26.23
CA THR A 474 11.29 4.13 26.52
C THR A 474 11.01 3.11 25.42
N PHE A 475 11.65 3.22 24.26
CA PHE A 475 11.51 2.29 23.13
C PHE A 475 12.76 1.40 22.92
N SER A 476 13.62 1.26 23.94
CA SER A 476 14.66 0.24 23.92
C SER A 476 14.01 -1.14 23.98
N ASN A 477 14.25 -1.94 22.94
CA ASN A 477 13.95 -3.37 22.86
C ASN A 477 14.02 -4.05 24.23
N PRO A 478 13.08 -4.93 24.59
CA PRO A 478 13.23 -5.80 25.74
C PRO A 478 14.30 -6.84 25.42
N LYS A 479 15.58 -6.47 25.55
CA LYS A 479 16.68 -7.41 25.62
C LYS A 479 16.94 -7.71 27.09
N ASN A 480 16.74 -8.99 27.42
CA ASN A 480 17.26 -9.69 28.59
C ASN A 480 16.62 -9.41 29.95
N GLY A 481 15.56 -10.14 30.23
CA GLY A 481 15.16 -10.53 31.58
C GLY A 481 14.92 -12.03 31.66
N LYS A 482 15.94 -12.84 31.31
CA LYS A 482 15.98 -14.23 31.77
C LYS A 482 16.29 -14.21 33.26
N LYS A 483 15.31 -14.21 34.14
CA LYS A 483 15.42 -14.77 35.47
C LYS A 483 14.90 -16.21 35.38
N SER A 484 15.84 -17.13 35.47
CA SER A 484 15.61 -18.54 35.67
C SER A 484 14.81 -18.74 36.96
N LEU A 485 13.61 -19.26 36.82
CA LEU A 485 12.83 -19.88 37.90
C LEU A 485 12.89 -21.40 37.68
N PHE A 486 14.05 -21.98 38.03
CA PHE A 486 14.13 -23.37 38.46
C PHE A 486 15.07 -23.41 39.65
N GLY A 487 14.49 -23.22 40.81
CA GLY A 487 15.11 -23.60 42.10
C GLY A 487 15.06 -25.10 42.23
N ALA A 488 16.23 -25.67 42.43
CA ALA A 488 16.41 -27.05 42.78
C ALA A 488 15.73 -27.36 44.13
N GLY A 489 14.79 -28.30 44.11
CA GLY A 489 14.32 -28.99 45.28
C GLY A 489 14.85 -30.41 45.26
N GLY A 490 15.96 -30.61 45.96
CA GLY A 490 16.41 -31.96 46.26
C GLY A 490 15.51 -32.60 47.31
N ILE A 491 15.18 -33.85 47.10
CA ILE A 491 14.62 -34.72 48.16
C ILE A 491 15.40 -36.02 48.13
N THR A 492 15.84 -36.34 49.30
CA THR A 492 16.33 -37.66 49.71
C THR A 492 15.40 -38.81 49.28
#